data_4ed639e837eb21d18b9f8de99d29dc3a
#
_entry.id   4ed639e837eb21d18b9f8de99d29dc3a
#
_cell.length_a   1.000
_cell.length_b   1.000
_cell.length_c   1.000
_cell.angle_alpha   90.00
_cell.angle_beta   90.00
_cell.angle_gamma   90.00
#
_symmetry.space_group_name_H-M   'P 1'
#
loop_
_entity.id
_entity.type
_entity.pdbx_description
1 polymer ?
#
loop_
_entity_poly.entity_id
_entity_poly.type
_entity_poly.pdbx_seq_one_letter_code
_entity_poly.pdbx_strand_id
1 'polypeptide(L)'
;MGYKVLVLISRMQEYRLDNHSLIPNGLLRCGQEVHVADIETLGISAGTVMCDMFRLDREYNQGVPFPDMKLTRRSAENFELVWLLTSPHPNLFLDTYQLLWVLNQRVPFVNDASAVLFLNSKNCLPAAIDPEHLPTSYVSNSFDELNSVVTESVDRSWILKPGNEGCGADIYFVNAREKNFRALLQSATGNEVSRYENYGRQSVGLSSKYVTMQEYIPTVPDNEKRVLLAGGVPVCGFRRYHNDDDHRANATLGNKFSELVLTPDEDAFCRDLGKSLMSQGIYFAGVDLAYPYVLELNLENPGAINWTIRSTGVDKTPEVVEHLLTALERDGRLKGRSI
;
A
#
# COMPACT_ATOMS: atom_id res chain seq x y z
N MET A 1 3.97 -15.24 -27.22
CA MET A 1 2.63 -14.99 -26.61
C MET A 1 2.81 -14.24 -25.32
N GLY A 2 1.87 -13.38 -24.91
CA GLY A 2 1.91 -12.71 -23.60
C GLY A 2 1.67 -13.70 -22.46
N TYR A 3 2.00 -13.27 -21.24
CA TYR A 3 1.67 -14.02 -20.02
C TYR A 3 0.18 -13.98 -19.75
N LYS A 4 -0.33 -15.03 -19.12
CA LYS A 4 -1.68 -15.09 -18.61
C LYS A 4 -1.71 -14.56 -17.18
N VAL A 5 -2.25 -13.37 -17.00
CA VAL A 5 -2.21 -12.62 -15.74
C VAL A 5 -3.61 -12.55 -15.12
N LEU A 6 -3.70 -12.87 -13.83
CA LEU A 6 -4.90 -12.68 -13.00
C LEU A 6 -4.70 -11.42 -12.15
N VAL A 7 -5.58 -10.44 -12.29
CA VAL A 7 -5.60 -9.24 -11.46
C VAL A 7 -6.69 -9.38 -10.41
N LEU A 8 -6.32 -9.37 -9.14
CA LEU A 8 -7.24 -9.44 -8.01
C LEU A 8 -7.60 -8.03 -7.54
N ILE A 9 -8.87 -7.72 -7.54
CA ILE A 9 -9.44 -6.44 -7.11
C ILE A 9 -10.67 -6.69 -6.24
N SER A 10 -11.11 -5.69 -5.46
CA SER A 10 -12.40 -5.72 -4.79
C SER A 10 -13.53 -5.35 -5.76
N ARG A 11 -14.79 -5.66 -5.39
CA ARG A 11 -15.99 -5.49 -6.21
C ARG A 11 -15.94 -4.30 -7.14
N MET A 12 -16.05 -4.60 -8.43
CA MET A 12 -15.98 -3.61 -9.50
C MET A 12 -17.38 -3.07 -9.78
N GLN A 13 -17.72 -1.95 -9.19
CA GLN A 13 -19.00 -1.30 -9.50
C GLN A 13 -18.88 -0.22 -10.57
N GLU A 14 -17.69 0.43 -10.68
CA GLU A 14 -17.47 1.54 -11.60
C GLU A 14 -16.01 1.62 -12.06
N TYR A 15 -15.80 2.04 -13.33
CA TYR A 15 -14.47 2.44 -13.78
C TYR A 15 -14.01 3.71 -13.05
N ARG A 16 -12.86 3.63 -12.44
CA ARG A 16 -12.15 4.78 -11.86
C ARG A 16 -10.80 4.93 -12.51
N LEU A 17 -10.32 6.17 -12.64
CA LEU A 17 -8.96 6.42 -13.08
C LEU A 17 -8.00 6.14 -11.90
N ASP A 18 -7.78 4.88 -11.62
CA ASP A 18 -6.87 4.38 -10.60
C ASP A 18 -6.22 3.06 -11.05
N ASN A 19 -5.36 2.49 -10.23
CA ASN A 19 -4.62 1.28 -10.60
C ASN A 19 -5.51 0.07 -10.88
N HIS A 20 -6.73 -0.01 -10.33
CA HIS A 20 -7.66 -1.10 -10.61
C HIS A 20 -8.04 -1.18 -12.09
N SER A 21 -8.02 -0.05 -12.79
CA SER A 21 -8.29 0.04 -14.22
C SER A 21 -7.03 0.24 -15.04
N LEU A 22 -6.10 1.06 -14.57
CA LEU A 22 -4.87 1.38 -15.29
C LEU A 22 -3.97 0.16 -15.47
N ILE A 23 -3.78 -0.66 -14.42
CA ILE A 23 -2.91 -1.84 -14.50
C ILE A 23 -3.45 -2.90 -15.45
N PRO A 24 -4.74 -3.35 -15.38
CA PRO A 24 -5.29 -4.25 -16.38
C PRO A 24 -5.16 -3.72 -17.82
N ASN A 25 -5.43 -2.42 -18.03
CA ASN A 25 -5.28 -1.79 -19.35
C ASN A 25 -3.82 -1.77 -19.81
N GLY A 26 -2.87 -1.46 -18.91
CA GLY A 26 -1.45 -1.49 -19.21
C GLY A 26 -0.95 -2.88 -19.58
N LEU A 27 -1.41 -3.91 -18.85
CA LEU A 27 -1.10 -5.31 -19.16
C LEU A 27 -1.60 -5.69 -20.58
N LEU A 28 -2.83 -5.28 -20.95
CA LEU A 28 -3.35 -5.50 -22.30
C LEU A 28 -2.49 -4.80 -23.38
N ARG A 29 -2.13 -3.53 -23.16
CA ARG A 29 -1.27 -2.76 -24.08
C ARG A 29 0.09 -3.40 -24.25
N CYS A 30 0.62 -4.03 -23.21
CA CYS A 30 1.85 -4.83 -23.24
C CYS A 30 1.65 -6.25 -23.79
N GLY A 31 0.49 -6.56 -24.38
CA GLY A 31 0.20 -7.83 -25.04
C GLY A 31 -0.02 -9.02 -24.13
N GLN A 32 -0.40 -8.80 -22.87
CA GLN A 32 -0.70 -9.88 -21.92
C GLN A 32 -2.16 -10.37 -22.09
N GLU A 33 -2.43 -11.64 -21.76
CA GLU A 33 -3.78 -12.15 -21.57
C GLU A 33 -4.23 -11.82 -20.15
N VAL A 34 -5.24 -10.96 -19.99
CA VAL A 34 -5.65 -10.41 -18.70
C VAL A 34 -7.00 -10.98 -18.27
N HIS A 35 -7.05 -11.47 -17.04
CA HIS A 35 -8.30 -11.80 -16.34
C HIS A 35 -8.37 -10.96 -15.07
N VAL A 36 -9.59 -10.56 -14.74
CA VAL A 36 -9.86 -9.76 -13.53
C VAL A 36 -10.82 -10.54 -12.65
N ALA A 37 -10.50 -10.63 -11.37
CA ALA A 37 -11.29 -11.38 -10.39
C ALA A 37 -11.59 -10.56 -9.15
N ASP A 38 -12.73 -10.87 -8.53
CA ASP A 38 -13.11 -10.35 -7.24
C ASP A 38 -12.41 -11.15 -6.13
N ILE A 39 -11.56 -10.50 -5.35
CA ILE A 39 -10.79 -11.10 -4.26
C ILE A 39 -11.68 -11.74 -3.19
N GLU A 40 -12.89 -11.21 -2.96
CA GLU A 40 -13.83 -11.72 -1.96
C GLU A 40 -14.46 -13.08 -2.37
N THR A 41 -14.27 -13.47 -3.62
CA THR A 41 -14.79 -14.76 -4.15
C THR A 41 -13.74 -15.88 -4.06
N LEU A 42 -12.55 -15.61 -3.53
CA LEU A 42 -11.53 -16.64 -3.32
C LEU A 42 -12.07 -17.79 -2.45
N GLY A 43 -11.70 -19.00 -2.80
CA GLY A 43 -12.05 -20.19 -2.03
C GLY A 43 -11.31 -21.41 -2.56
N ILE A 44 -11.38 -22.53 -1.84
CA ILE A 44 -10.76 -23.80 -2.24
C ILE A 44 -11.86 -24.79 -2.59
N SER A 45 -11.77 -25.41 -3.77
CA SER A 45 -12.62 -26.52 -4.20
C SER A 45 -11.75 -27.70 -4.59
N ALA A 46 -11.94 -28.83 -3.91
CA ALA A 46 -11.17 -30.07 -4.15
C ALA A 46 -9.64 -29.82 -4.18
N GLY A 47 -9.13 -28.98 -3.27
CA GLY A 47 -7.71 -28.66 -3.15
C GLY A 47 -7.18 -27.60 -4.13
N THR A 48 -8.03 -27.05 -5.01
CA THR A 48 -7.67 -26.02 -5.99
C THR A 48 -8.23 -24.66 -5.57
N VAL A 49 -7.40 -23.62 -5.63
CA VAL A 49 -7.85 -22.24 -5.36
C VAL A 49 -8.66 -21.72 -6.54
N MET A 50 -9.88 -21.30 -6.26
CA MET A 50 -10.88 -20.83 -7.23
C MET A 50 -11.28 -19.39 -6.92
N CYS A 51 -11.63 -18.62 -7.94
CA CYS A 51 -12.30 -17.32 -7.79
C CYS A 51 -13.23 -17.05 -8.98
N ASP A 52 -14.11 -16.07 -8.81
CA ASP A 52 -15.00 -15.61 -9.85
C ASP A 52 -14.31 -14.53 -10.66
N MET A 53 -14.13 -14.76 -11.96
CA MET A 53 -13.35 -13.92 -12.85
C MET A 53 -13.98 -13.76 -14.23
N PHE A 54 -13.51 -12.76 -14.96
CA PHE A 54 -13.78 -12.61 -16.38
C PHE A 54 -12.50 -12.28 -17.14
N ARG A 55 -12.47 -12.56 -18.43
CA ARG A 55 -11.38 -12.17 -19.32
C ARG A 55 -11.62 -10.73 -19.79
N LEU A 56 -10.58 -9.93 -19.77
CA LEU A 56 -10.58 -8.57 -20.29
C LEU A 56 -10.25 -8.61 -21.80
N ASP A 57 -11.24 -8.35 -22.65
CA ASP A 57 -11.09 -8.40 -24.12
C ASP A 57 -10.68 -7.06 -24.73
N ARG A 58 -10.88 -5.96 -24.01
CA ARG A 58 -10.57 -4.58 -24.41
C ARG A 58 -10.30 -3.71 -23.21
N GLU A 59 -9.60 -2.60 -23.44
CA GLU A 59 -9.36 -1.61 -22.38
C GLU A 59 -10.67 -1.04 -21.84
N TYR A 60 -10.68 -0.81 -20.55
CA TYR A 60 -11.72 -0.01 -19.89
C TYR A 60 -11.50 1.46 -20.16
N ASN A 61 -12.57 2.18 -20.45
CA ASN A 61 -12.54 3.62 -20.64
C ASN A 61 -13.20 4.35 -19.49
N GLN A 62 -12.64 5.50 -19.11
CA GLN A 62 -13.22 6.35 -18.08
C GLN A 62 -14.66 6.74 -18.42
N GLY A 63 -15.56 6.68 -17.43
CA GLY A 63 -16.97 7.04 -17.58
C GLY A 63 -17.86 5.95 -18.14
N VAL A 64 -17.30 4.78 -18.48
CA VAL A 64 -18.09 3.60 -18.85
C VAL A 64 -18.21 2.72 -17.61
N PRO A 65 -19.42 2.37 -17.14
CA PRO A 65 -19.55 1.39 -16.06
C PRO A 65 -18.89 0.08 -16.49
N PHE A 66 -18.30 -0.62 -15.53
CA PHE A 66 -17.85 -1.99 -15.81
C PHE A 66 -19.04 -2.72 -16.43
N PRO A 67 -18.87 -3.30 -17.62
CA PRO A 67 -19.97 -4.00 -18.24
C PRO A 67 -20.48 -5.09 -17.28
N ASP A 68 -21.76 -5.45 -17.38
CA ASP A 68 -22.36 -6.61 -16.73
C ASP A 68 -21.61 -7.89 -17.16
N MET A 69 -20.39 -8.03 -16.64
CA MET A 69 -19.49 -9.12 -16.97
C MET A 69 -20.00 -10.36 -16.28
N LYS A 70 -20.33 -11.36 -17.06
CA LYS A 70 -20.66 -12.68 -16.54
C LYS A 70 -19.40 -13.27 -15.90
N LEU A 71 -19.27 -13.09 -14.59
CA LEU A 71 -18.23 -13.74 -13.82
C LEU A 71 -18.38 -15.25 -13.94
N THR A 72 -17.26 -15.93 -14.09
CA THR A 72 -17.20 -17.39 -14.19
C THR A 72 -16.22 -17.89 -13.13
N ARG A 73 -16.66 -18.83 -12.30
CA ARG A 73 -15.79 -19.48 -11.33
C ARG A 73 -14.77 -20.36 -12.02
N ARG A 74 -13.48 -20.06 -11.82
CA ARG A 74 -12.36 -20.77 -12.45
C ARG A 74 -11.18 -20.90 -11.48
N SER A 75 -10.28 -21.82 -11.81
CA SER A 75 -9.03 -21.99 -11.06
C SER A 75 -8.13 -20.76 -11.21
N ALA A 76 -7.71 -20.20 -10.08
CA ALA A 76 -6.70 -19.14 -10.01
C ALA A 76 -5.28 -19.68 -10.23
N GLU A 77 -5.08 -21.00 -10.18
CA GLU A 77 -3.78 -21.66 -10.36
C GLU A 77 -3.38 -21.81 -11.84
N ASN A 78 -4.29 -21.53 -12.78
CA ASN A 78 -4.05 -21.63 -14.22
C ASN A 78 -3.44 -20.35 -14.83
N PHE A 79 -2.90 -19.48 -14.00
CA PHE A 79 -2.25 -18.23 -14.39
C PHE A 79 -0.74 -18.31 -14.19
N GLU A 80 -0.01 -17.52 -14.97
CA GLU A 80 1.46 -17.43 -14.85
C GLU A 80 1.87 -16.34 -13.86
N LEU A 81 0.96 -15.39 -13.57
CA LEU A 81 1.17 -14.30 -12.63
C LEU A 81 -0.19 -13.90 -12.00
N VAL A 82 -0.16 -13.62 -10.71
CA VAL A 82 -1.26 -12.97 -9.99
C VAL A 82 -0.81 -11.56 -9.56
N TRP A 83 -1.63 -10.56 -9.86
CA TRP A 83 -1.40 -9.19 -9.39
C TRP A 83 -2.44 -8.82 -8.35
N LEU A 84 -2.00 -8.64 -7.12
CA LEU A 84 -2.84 -8.19 -5.99
C LEU A 84 -2.90 -6.66 -5.97
N LEU A 85 -4.10 -6.09 -6.17
CA LEU A 85 -4.32 -4.64 -6.21
C LEU A 85 -5.32 -4.12 -5.17
N THR A 86 -5.65 -4.91 -4.18
CA THR A 86 -6.65 -4.52 -3.17
C THR A 86 -6.44 -5.25 -1.86
N SER A 87 -6.78 -4.59 -0.76
CA SER A 87 -6.95 -5.25 0.54
C SER A 87 -8.25 -6.05 0.58
N PRO A 88 -8.27 -7.21 1.22
CA PRO A 88 -9.50 -7.90 1.54
C PRO A 88 -10.41 -7.09 2.46
N HIS A 89 -11.71 -7.42 2.45
CA HIS A 89 -12.65 -6.86 3.42
C HIS A 89 -12.16 -7.12 4.86
N PRO A 90 -12.22 -6.14 5.79
CA PRO A 90 -11.67 -6.29 7.14
C PRO A 90 -12.14 -7.53 7.89
N ASN A 91 -13.43 -7.92 7.73
CA ASN A 91 -13.99 -9.10 8.39
C ASN A 91 -13.47 -10.43 7.81
N LEU A 92 -12.89 -10.43 6.61
CA LEU A 92 -12.36 -11.60 5.92
C LEU A 92 -10.84 -11.52 5.74
N PHE A 93 -10.21 -10.53 6.36
CA PHE A 93 -8.83 -10.18 6.10
C PHE A 93 -7.88 -11.37 6.27
N LEU A 94 -7.91 -12.02 7.43
CA LEU A 94 -7.01 -13.14 7.71
C LEU A 94 -7.31 -14.35 6.83
N ASP A 95 -8.59 -14.73 6.72
CA ASP A 95 -9.00 -15.89 5.91
C ASP A 95 -8.60 -15.71 4.44
N THR A 96 -8.80 -14.51 3.90
CA THR A 96 -8.42 -14.20 2.52
C THR A 96 -6.91 -14.23 2.34
N TYR A 97 -6.12 -13.69 3.27
CA TYR A 97 -4.67 -13.79 3.20
C TYR A 97 -4.13 -15.22 3.30
N GLN A 98 -4.80 -16.09 4.06
CA GLN A 98 -4.48 -17.52 4.08
C GLN A 98 -4.69 -18.17 2.70
N LEU A 99 -5.80 -17.84 2.02
CA LEU A 99 -6.05 -18.31 0.64
C LEU A 99 -5.06 -17.73 -0.37
N LEU A 100 -4.73 -16.44 -0.26
CA LEU A 100 -3.70 -15.80 -1.08
C LEU A 100 -2.34 -16.46 -0.87
N TRP A 101 -1.99 -16.78 0.37
CA TRP A 101 -0.73 -17.48 0.69
C TRP A 101 -0.70 -18.86 0.05
N VAL A 102 -1.78 -19.64 0.12
CA VAL A 102 -1.87 -20.95 -0.56
C VAL A 102 -1.69 -20.81 -2.07
N LEU A 103 -2.36 -19.81 -2.70
CA LEU A 103 -2.21 -19.55 -4.13
C LEU A 103 -0.79 -19.13 -4.48
N ASN A 104 -0.15 -18.30 -3.66
CA ASN A 104 1.20 -17.81 -3.89
C ASN A 104 2.29 -18.90 -3.79
N GLN A 105 2.01 -20.04 -3.13
CA GLN A 105 2.91 -21.22 -3.18
C GLN A 105 2.91 -21.90 -4.57
N ARG A 106 1.94 -21.58 -5.43
CA ARG A 106 1.71 -22.24 -6.71
C ARG A 106 1.88 -21.33 -7.92
N VAL A 107 1.62 -20.06 -7.73
CA VAL A 107 1.67 -19.02 -8.78
C VAL A 107 2.46 -17.83 -8.27
N PRO A 108 3.37 -17.24 -9.04
CA PRO A 108 4.06 -15.99 -8.69
C PRO A 108 3.07 -14.85 -8.50
N PHE A 109 3.39 -13.94 -7.57
CA PHE A 109 2.59 -12.75 -7.27
C PHE A 109 3.36 -11.46 -7.49
N VAL A 110 2.64 -10.40 -7.79
CA VAL A 110 3.01 -9.00 -7.59
C VAL A 110 2.05 -8.43 -6.54
N ASN A 111 2.47 -8.21 -5.32
CA ASN A 111 3.68 -8.63 -4.60
C ASN A 111 3.42 -9.96 -3.87
N ASP A 112 4.44 -10.59 -3.32
CA ASP A 112 4.24 -11.82 -2.53
C ASP A 112 3.24 -11.58 -1.40
N ALA A 113 2.26 -12.46 -1.26
CA ALA A 113 1.16 -12.30 -0.32
C ALA A 113 1.63 -12.18 1.14
N SER A 114 2.65 -12.96 1.54
CA SER A 114 3.23 -12.87 2.88
C SER A 114 3.99 -11.55 3.08
N ALA A 115 4.73 -11.10 2.08
CA ALA A 115 5.46 -9.84 2.15
C ALA A 115 4.48 -8.65 2.29
N VAL A 116 3.39 -8.65 1.53
CA VAL A 116 2.35 -7.61 1.67
C VAL A 116 1.71 -7.68 3.05
N LEU A 117 1.30 -8.86 3.51
CA LEU A 117 0.65 -9.03 4.82
C LEU A 117 1.46 -8.40 5.97
N PHE A 118 2.78 -8.56 5.95
CA PHE A 118 3.64 -8.06 7.01
C PHE A 118 4.20 -6.67 6.75
N LEU A 119 4.67 -6.37 5.54
CA LEU A 119 5.40 -5.13 5.27
C LEU A 119 4.50 -3.94 4.89
N ASN A 120 3.23 -4.17 4.57
CA ASN A 120 2.29 -3.07 4.28
C ASN A 120 1.83 -2.33 5.56
N SER A 121 2.22 -2.82 6.74
CA SER A 121 1.95 -2.17 8.02
C SER A 121 3.04 -1.16 8.38
N LYS A 122 2.63 0.02 8.84
CA LYS A 122 3.55 1.05 9.38
C LYS A 122 4.39 0.53 10.55
N ASN A 123 3.85 -0.43 11.30
CA ASN A 123 4.56 -1.06 12.43
C ASN A 123 5.79 -1.86 11.98
N CYS A 124 5.82 -2.29 10.72
CA CYS A 124 6.86 -3.17 10.18
C CYS A 124 7.89 -2.45 9.31
N LEU A 125 7.83 -1.12 9.17
CA LEU A 125 8.83 -0.35 8.43
C LEU A 125 10.28 -0.69 8.80
N PRO A 126 10.63 -0.91 10.10
CA PRO A 126 12.00 -1.28 10.48
C PRO A 126 12.49 -2.62 9.93
N ALA A 127 11.60 -3.46 9.40
CA ALA A 127 11.99 -4.72 8.75
C ALA A 127 12.39 -4.53 7.26
N ALA A 128 12.01 -3.40 6.67
CA ALA A 128 12.24 -3.13 5.24
C ALA A 128 13.19 -1.94 4.99
N ILE A 129 13.37 -1.07 5.96
CA ILE A 129 14.10 0.20 5.84
C ILE A 129 15.20 0.25 6.89
N ASP A 130 16.40 0.64 6.47
CA ASP A 130 17.53 0.85 7.39
C ASP A 130 17.23 1.94 8.41
N PRO A 131 17.67 1.78 9.68
CA PRO A 131 17.34 2.70 10.77
C PRO A 131 17.72 4.17 10.49
N GLU A 132 18.77 4.43 9.74
CA GLU A 132 19.23 5.79 9.39
C GLU A 132 18.25 6.52 8.45
N HIS A 133 17.40 5.76 7.77
CA HIS A 133 16.36 6.26 6.85
C HIS A 133 14.95 6.23 7.47
N LEU A 134 14.85 5.98 8.75
CA LEU A 134 13.59 6.06 9.49
C LEU A 134 13.58 7.23 10.47
N PRO A 135 12.53 8.05 10.51
CA PRO A 135 12.34 8.94 11.65
C PRO A 135 12.26 8.13 12.94
N THR A 136 12.74 8.68 14.05
CA THR A 136 12.60 8.04 15.37
C THR A 136 11.14 7.62 15.57
N SER A 137 10.91 6.34 15.86
CA SER A 137 9.56 5.79 15.93
C SER A 137 9.41 4.80 17.09
N TYR A 138 8.23 4.79 17.67
CA TYR A 138 7.79 3.84 18.69
C TYR A 138 6.52 3.15 18.22
N VAL A 139 6.43 1.85 18.46
CA VAL A 139 5.23 1.05 18.15
C VAL A 139 4.76 0.41 19.45
N SER A 140 3.65 0.89 19.98
CA SER A 140 3.13 0.41 21.26
C SER A 140 1.60 0.49 21.33
N ASN A 141 1.02 -0.35 22.16
CA ASN A 141 -0.37 -0.26 22.59
C ASN A 141 -0.48 0.23 24.05
N SER A 142 0.63 0.62 24.66
CA SER A 142 0.69 1.14 26.03
C SER A 142 0.59 2.67 26.02
N PHE A 143 -0.49 3.19 26.58
CA PHE A 143 -0.64 4.61 26.82
C PHE A 143 0.51 5.18 27.66
N ASP A 144 0.89 4.50 28.75
CA ASP A 144 1.90 4.97 29.69
C ASP A 144 3.28 5.09 29.02
N GLU A 145 3.65 4.10 28.21
CA GLU A 145 4.90 4.13 27.45
C GLU A 145 4.95 5.33 26.50
N LEU A 146 3.93 5.49 25.64
CA LEU A 146 3.88 6.59 24.69
C LEU A 146 3.77 7.96 25.37
N ASN A 147 3.02 8.05 26.48
CA ASN A 147 2.93 9.26 27.28
C ASN A 147 4.30 9.66 27.88
N SER A 148 5.09 8.69 28.37
CA SER A 148 6.44 8.94 28.88
C SER A 148 7.33 9.50 27.78
N VAL A 149 7.33 8.90 26.58
CA VAL A 149 8.11 9.42 25.45
C VAL A 149 7.76 10.88 25.13
N VAL A 150 6.46 11.23 25.06
CA VAL A 150 6.04 12.61 24.77
C VAL A 150 6.46 13.57 25.88
N THR A 151 6.28 13.18 27.15
CA THR A 151 6.58 14.05 28.30
C THR A 151 8.08 14.24 28.54
N GLU A 152 8.90 13.26 28.20
CA GLU A 152 10.37 13.32 28.34
C GLU A 152 11.02 14.04 27.15
N SER A 153 10.33 14.18 26.03
CA SER A 153 10.81 14.83 24.81
C SER A 153 10.07 16.14 24.51
N VAL A 154 10.06 17.10 25.46
CA VAL A 154 9.25 18.33 25.42
C VAL A 154 9.50 19.24 24.21
N ASP A 155 10.67 19.14 23.56
CA ASP A 155 11.03 19.92 22.38
C ASP A 155 10.76 19.20 21.06
N ARG A 156 10.23 17.97 21.12
CA ARG A 156 9.86 17.19 19.95
C ARG A 156 8.35 17.18 19.75
N SER A 157 7.97 17.01 18.51
CA SER A 157 6.58 16.73 18.11
C SER A 157 6.51 15.36 17.45
N TRP A 158 5.35 14.75 17.53
CA TRP A 158 5.12 13.37 17.10
C TRP A 158 3.90 13.28 16.23
N ILE A 159 3.92 12.32 15.29
CA ILE A 159 2.76 11.93 14.51
C ILE A 159 2.31 10.54 14.98
N LEU A 160 1.08 10.45 15.45
CA LEU A 160 0.44 9.17 15.76
C LEU A 160 -0.22 8.64 14.51
N LYS A 161 0.04 7.37 14.17
CA LYS A 161 -0.52 6.70 13.00
C LYS A 161 -1.04 5.33 13.40
N PRO A 162 -2.27 4.93 13.01
CA PRO A 162 -2.70 3.53 13.13
C PRO A 162 -1.83 2.66 12.22
N GLY A 163 -1.49 1.45 12.68
CA GLY A 163 -0.56 0.57 11.97
C GLY A 163 -1.02 0.15 10.57
N ASN A 164 -2.32 -0.13 10.42
CA ASN A 164 -2.87 -0.77 9.22
C ASN A 164 -3.89 0.09 8.46
N GLU A 165 -4.05 1.36 8.82
CA GLU A 165 -4.98 2.26 8.17
C GLU A 165 -4.28 3.13 7.10
N GLY A 166 -5.03 3.47 6.04
CA GLY A 166 -4.56 4.28 4.92
C GLY A 166 -5.29 5.61 4.81
N CYS A 167 -5.00 6.33 3.73
CA CYS A 167 -5.70 7.57 3.33
C CYS A 167 -5.65 8.73 4.34
N GLY A 168 -4.71 8.72 5.30
CA GLY A 168 -4.59 9.78 6.30
C GLY A 168 -5.66 9.75 7.40
N ALA A 169 -6.41 8.65 7.53
CA ALA A 169 -7.35 8.48 8.62
C ALA A 169 -6.63 8.33 9.96
N ASP A 170 -7.18 8.93 11.01
CA ASP A 170 -6.72 8.85 12.40
C ASP A 170 -5.23 9.18 12.60
N ILE A 171 -4.70 10.13 11.80
CA ILE A 171 -3.36 10.67 11.98
C ILE A 171 -3.45 11.92 12.85
N TYR A 172 -2.73 11.91 13.98
CA TYR A 172 -2.74 13.01 14.94
C TYR A 172 -1.34 13.58 15.13
N PHE A 173 -1.26 14.90 15.17
CA PHE A 173 -0.06 15.62 15.60
C PHE A 173 -0.13 15.83 17.12
N VAL A 174 0.93 15.46 17.84
CA VAL A 174 1.00 15.59 19.31
C VAL A 174 2.36 16.09 19.76
N ASN A 175 2.35 16.90 20.84
CA ASN A 175 3.54 17.28 21.57
C ASN A 175 3.18 17.55 23.05
N ALA A 176 4.19 17.67 23.93
CA ALA A 176 3.97 17.84 25.37
C ALA A 176 3.25 19.15 25.75
N ARG A 177 3.20 20.14 24.87
CA ARG A 177 2.55 21.46 25.11
C ARG A 177 1.08 21.46 24.73
N GLU A 178 0.64 20.48 23.94
CA GLU A 178 -0.75 20.33 23.52
C GLU A 178 -1.61 19.81 24.68
N LYS A 179 -2.65 20.55 25.05
CA LYS A 179 -3.55 20.15 26.16
C LYS A 179 -4.27 18.81 25.93
N ASN A 180 -4.50 18.46 24.67
CA ASN A 180 -5.26 17.27 24.29
C ASN A 180 -4.38 16.04 24.00
N PHE A 181 -3.04 16.13 24.09
CA PHE A 181 -2.17 15.03 23.64
C PHE A 181 -2.47 13.70 24.36
N ARG A 182 -2.73 13.76 25.68
CA ARG A 182 -3.07 12.57 26.46
C ARG A 182 -4.38 11.93 26.02
N ALA A 183 -5.39 12.75 25.72
CA ALA A 183 -6.67 12.26 25.23
C ALA A 183 -6.53 11.63 23.84
N LEU A 184 -5.68 12.20 22.96
CA LEU A 184 -5.38 11.66 21.64
C LEU A 184 -4.62 10.33 21.74
N LEU A 185 -3.58 10.24 22.60
CA LEU A 185 -2.88 8.99 22.88
C LEU A 185 -3.83 7.90 23.40
N GLN A 186 -4.70 8.25 24.35
CA GLN A 186 -5.66 7.33 24.92
C GLN A 186 -6.67 6.83 23.88
N SER A 187 -7.14 7.73 23.00
CA SER A 187 -8.02 7.36 21.89
C SER A 187 -7.32 6.45 20.89
N ALA A 188 -6.08 6.80 20.51
CA ALA A 188 -5.31 6.06 19.53
C ALA A 188 -4.93 4.64 20.02
N THR A 189 -4.52 4.49 21.28
CA THR A 189 -4.17 3.18 21.85
C THR A 189 -5.39 2.34 22.23
N GLY A 190 -6.60 2.91 22.16
CA GLY A 190 -7.81 2.22 22.60
C GLY A 190 -7.85 1.92 24.09
N ASN A 191 -7.01 2.58 24.90
CA ASN A 191 -6.87 2.34 26.33
C ASN A 191 -8.02 2.98 27.13
N GLU A 192 -9.23 2.51 26.88
CA GLU A 192 -10.43 2.85 27.67
C GLU A 192 -10.66 1.88 28.86
N VAL A 193 -9.74 0.94 29.09
CA VAL A 193 -9.86 -0.08 30.14
C VAL A 193 -10.15 0.57 31.50
N SER A 194 -9.50 1.67 31.84
CA SER A 194 -9.74 2.37 33.10
C SER A 194 -11.16 2.96 33.24
N ARG A 195 -11.85 3.28 32.14
CA ARG A 195 -13.23 3.74 32.18
C ARG A 195 -14.21 2.62 32.46
N TYR A 196 -13.95 1.43 31.92
CA TYR A 196 -14.87 0.29 32.02
C TYR A 196 -14.67 -0.59 33.25
N GLU A 197 -13.45 -0.70 33.74
CA GLU A 197 -13.17 -1.35 35.03
C GLU A 197 -13.91 -0.67 36.17
N ASN A 198 -14.01 0.65 36.18
CA ASN A 198 -14.75 1.40 37.18
C ASN A 198 -16.28 1.24 37.07
N TYR A 199 -16.81 0.72 35.98
CA TYR A 199 -18.25 0.53 35.78
C TYR A 199 -18.68 -0.94 35.74
N GLY A 200 -17.76 -1.89 36.07
CA GLY A 200 -18.07 -3.32 36.12
C GLY A 200 -18.54 -3.91 34.79
N ARG A 201 -18.26 -3.27 33.68
CA ARG A 201 -18.63 -3.75 32.35
C ARG A 201 -17.45 -4.48 31.73
N GLN A 202 -17.63 -5.72 31.39
CA GLN A 202 -16.79 -6.39 30.41
C GLN A 202 -16.99 -5.66 29.08
N SER A 203 -16.01 -4.90 28.67
CA SER A 203 -16.01 -4.21 27.36
C SER A 203 -15.83 -5.24 26.27
N VAL A 204 -16.93 -5.74 25.76
CA VAL A 204 -16.93 -6.55 24.54
C VAL A 204 -16.56 -5.60 23.39
N GLY A 205 -15.35 -5.71 22.88
CA GLY A 205 -14.95 -5.08 21.63
C GLY A 205 -14.00 -3.87 21.69
N LEU A 206 -13.57 -3.42 22.87
CA LEU A 206 -12.52 -2.39 22.96
C LEU A 206 -11.17 -3.08 23.19
N SER A 207 -10.55 -3.48 22.10
CA SER A 207 -9.19 -4.01 22.13
C SER A 207 -8.20 -2.85 22.16
N SER A 208 -7.16 -3.00 22.97
CA SER A 208 -5.93 -2.21 22.89
C SER A 208 -5.41 -2.22 21.45
N LYS A 209 -5.08 -1.06 20.89
CA LYS A 209 -4.60 -0.90 19.51
C LYS A 209 -3.14 -0.54 19.52
N TYR A 210 -2.36 -1.20 18.66
CA TYR A 210 -1.01 -0.74 18.37
C TYR A 210 -1.04 0.54 17.55
N VAL A 211 -0.18 1.47 17.95
CA VAL A 211 0.00 2.78 17.31
C VAL A 211 1.47 2.94 16.98
N THR A 212 1.75 3.42 15.78
CA THR A 212 3.07 3.95 15.43
C THR A 212 3.10 5.43 15.83
N MET A 213 3.98 5.79 16.75
CA MET A 213 4.31 7.17 17.09
C MET A 213 5.66 7.51 16.45
N GLN A 214 5.64 8.38 15.46
CA GLN A 214 6.80 8.75 14.64
C GLN A 214 7.16 10.21 14.88
N GLU A 215 8.46 10.51 15.02
CA GLU A 215 8.94 11.89 15.15
C GLU A 215 8.49 12.73 13.95
N TYR A 216 7.93 13.89 14.24
CA TYR A 216 7.59 14.86 13.20
C TYR A 216 8.86 15.53 12.67
N ILE A 217 9.06 15.42 11.38
CA ILE A 217 10.19 16.02 10.68
C ILE A 217 9.72 17.34 10.05
N PRO A 218 10.19 18.51 10.51
CA PRO A 218 9.70 19.81 10.06
C PRO A 218 9.88 20.09 8.56
N THR A 219 10.79 19.40 7.89
CA THR A 219 11.04 19.55 6.45
C THR A 219 10.14 18.70 5.57
N VAL A 220 9.32 17.80 6.16
CA VAL A 220 8.40 16.93 5.41
C VAL A 220 7.42 17.75 4.56
N PRO A 221 6.75 18.81 5.06
CA PRO A 221 5.79 19.57 4.27
C PRO A 221 6.33 20.10 2.94
N ASP A 222 7.62 20.41 2.92
CA ASP A 222 8.29 20.96 1.74
C ASP A 222 9.04 19.91 0.91
N ASN A 223 9.07 18.64 1.33
CA ASN A 223 9.92 17.62 0.69
C ASN A 223 9.25 16.29 0.48
N GLU A 224 7.97 16.14 0.80
CA GLU A 224 7.28 14.85 0.69
C GLU A 224 6.96 14.50 -0.77
N LYS A 225 7.37 13.30 -1.17
CA LYS A 225 7.13 12.73 -2.49
C LYS A 225 6.54 11.33 -2.37
N ARG A 226 5.55 11.01 -3.19
CA ARG A 226 5.16 9.64 -3.47
C ARG A 226 5.95 9.15 -4.68
N VAL A 227 6.84 8.19 -4.48
CA VAL A 227 7.61 7.54 -5.55
C VAL A 227 7.06 6.16 -5.81
N LEU A 228 6.72 5.86 -7.06
CA LEU A 228 6.29 4.52 -7.46
C LEU A 228 7.48 3.74 -7.99
N LEU A 229 7.80 2.65 -7.29
CA LEU A 229 8.81 1.69 -7.68
C LEU A 229 8.14 0.52 -8.43
N ALA A 230 8.69 0.16 -9.58
CA ALA A 230 8.29 -1.03 -10.33
C ALA A 230 9.53 -1.78 -10.81
N GLY A 231 9.63 -3.07 -10.47
CA GLY A 231 10.81 -3.87 -10.81
C GLY A 231 12.12 -3.33 -10.22
N GLY A 232 12.03 -2.67 -9.06
CA GLY A 232 13.17 -2.12 -8.32
C GLY A 232 13.66 -0.76 -8.79
N VAL A 233 12.94 -0.08 -9.70
CA VAL A 233 13.33 1.25 -10.18
C VAL A 233 12.22 2.27 -9.99
N PRO A 234 12.51 3.55 -9.71
CA PRO A 234 11.52 4.61 -9.69
C PRO A 234 11.03 4.89 -11.12
N VAL A 235 9.71 4.82 -11.33
CA VAL A 235 9.09 5.00 -12.66
C VAL A 235 8.29 6.28 -12.75
N CYS A 236 7.48 6.57 -11.74
CA CYS A 236 6.62 7.75 -11.71
C CYS A 236 6.25 8.11 -10.27
N GLY A 237 5.46 9.18 -10.12
CA GLY A 237 5.02 9.63 -8.82
C GLY A 237 4.63 11.09 -8.83
N PHE A 238 4.59 11.69 -7.66
CA PHE A 238 4.24 13.10 -7.51
C PHE A 238 4.83 13.67 -6.21
N ARG A 239 5.05 14.98 -6.19
CA ARG A 239 5.36 15.75 -4.98
C ARG A 239 4.05 16.21 -4.35
N ARG A 240 3.95 16.10 -3.03
CA ARG A 240 2.85 16.61 -2.22
C ARG A 240 3.17 17.98 -1.67
N TYR A 241 2.15 18.79 -1.50
CA TYR A 241 2.21 20.07 -0.80
C TYR A 241 1.19 20.04 0.33
N HIS A 242 1.66 20.37 1.52
CA HIS A 242 0.77 20.47 2.68
C HIS A 242 0.01 21.81 2.65
N ASN A 243 -1.18 21.83 3.21
CA ASN A 243 -1.89 23.06 3.48
C ASN A 243 -1.45 23.59 4.84
N ASP A 244 -1.51 24.90 5.02
CA ASP A 244 -1.10 25.55 6.29
C ASP A 244 -1.99 25.12 7.47
N ASP A 245 -3.22 24.66 7.20
CA ASP A 245 -4.23 24.32 8.19
C ASP A 245 -4.28 22.82 8.56
N ASP A 246 -3.55 21.95 7.84
CA ASP A 246 -3.56 20.51 8.08
C ASP A 246 -2.17 19.90 7.90
N HIS A 247 -1.70 19.19 8.93
CA HIS A 247 -0.43 18.49 8.89
C HIS A 247 -0.42 17.27 7.96
N ARG A 248 -1.59 16.87 7.42
CA ARG A 248 -1.72 15.72 6.51
C ARG A 248 -1.64 16.17 5.05
N ALA A 249 -0.82 15.49 4.25
CA ALA A 249 -0.63 15.77 2.83
C ALA A 249 -1.44 14.83 1.93
N ASN A 250 -2.67 14.49 2.30
CA ASN A 250 -3.46 13.57 1.49
C ASN A 250 -4.14 14.31 0.32
N ALA A 251 -3.94 13.81 -0.90
CA ALA A 251 -4.57 14.34 -2.11
C ALA A 251 -6.12 14.33 -2.06
N THR A 252 -6.72 13.44 -1.29
CA THR A 252 -8.18 13.41 -1.06
C THR A 252 -8.68 14.57 -0.20
N LEU A 253 -7.79 15.25 0.52
CA LEU A 253 -8.11 16.43 1.34
C LEU A 253 -7.93 17.74 0.56
N GLY A 254 -7.78 17.70 -0.76
CA GLY A 254 -7.65 18.90 -1.61
C GLY A 254 -6.23 19.48 -1.66
N ASN A 255 -5.23 18.78 -1.15
CA ASN A 255 -3.83 19.22 -1.22
C ASN A 255 -3.33 19.30 -2.65
N LYS A 256 -2.45 20.26 -2.91
CA LYS A 256 -1.80 20.42 -4.22
C LYS A 256 -0.73 19.36 -4.41
N PHE A 257 -0.50 19.00 -5.67
CA PHE A 257 0.58 18.10 -6.07
C PHE A 257 1.17 18.58 -7.40
N SER A 258 2.41 18.21 -7.66
CA SER A 258 3.12 18.46 -8.91
C SER A 258 3.82 17.21 -9.41
N GLU A 259 4.39 17.30 -10.60
CA GLU A 259 5.23 16.26 -11.16
C GLU A 259 6.34 15.84 -10.20
N LEU A 260 6.68 14.56 -10.22
CA LEU A 260 7.81 14.02 -9.46
C LEU A 260 9.13 14.44 -10.12
N VAL A 261 9.97 15.08 -9.32
CA VAL A 261 11.38 15.34 -9.68
C VAL A 261 12.25 14.80 -8.55
N LEU A 262 13.08 13.79 -8.87
CA LEU A 262 14.05 13.23 -7.93
C LEU A 262 15.43 13.88 -8.16
N THR A 263 16.12 14.17 -7.08
CA THR A 263 17.55 14.49 -7.13
C THR A 263 18.35 13.23 -7.43
N PRO A 264 19.61 13.31 -7.86
CA PRO A 264 20.46 12.13 -8.06
C PRO A 264 20.56 11.23 -6.82
N ASP A 265 20.64 11.80 -5.62
CA ASP A 265 20.72 11.06 -4.37
C ASP A 265 19.41 10.34 -4.04
N GLU A 266 18.27 10.99 -4.28
CA GLU A 266 16.95 10.37 -4.11
C GLU A 266 16.72 9.24 -5.12
N ASP A 267 17.14 9.40 -6.37
CA ASP A 267 17.02 8.35 -7.39
C ASP A 267 17.90 7.14 -7.01
N ALA A 268 19.15 7.37 -6.61
CA ALA A 268 20.07 6.32 -6.16
C ALA A 268 19.49 5.58 -4.95
N PHE A 269 19.02 6.32 -3.94
CA PHE A 269 18.37 5.76 -2.77
C PHE A 269 17.15 4.90 -3.14
N CYS A 270 16.26 5.40 -3.99
CA CYS A 270 15.06 4.67 -4.44
C CYS A 270 15.42 3.37 -5.17
N ARG A 271 16.49 3.35 -5.97
CA ARG A 271 16.98 2.13 -6.64
C ARG A 271 17.55 1.10 -5.67
N ASP A 272 18.28 1.53 -4.66
CA ASP A 272 18.84 0.61 -3.67
C ASP A 272 17.73 0.06 -2.76
N LEU A 273 16.80 0.92 -2.33
CA LEU A 273 15.59 0.48 -1.64
C LEU A 273 14.76 -0.50 -2.50
N GLY A 274 14.59 -0.21 -3.79
CA GLY A 274 13.87 -1.09 -4.71
C GLY A 274 14.49 -2.48 -4.81
N LYS A 275 15.83 -2.59 -4.86
CA LYS A 275 16.54 -3.88 -4.83
C LYS A 275 16.30 -4.63 -3.51
N SER A 276 16.37 -3.91 -2.38
CA SER A 276 16.08 -4.48 -1.06
C SER A 276 14.66 -5.02 -0.97
N LEU A 277 13.68 -4.25 -1.43
CA LEU A 277 12.27 -4.66 -1.45
C LEU A 277 12.03 -5.89 -2.34
N MET A 278 12.66 -5.94 -3.53
CA MET A 278 12.55 -7.11 -4.41
C MET A 278 13.10 -8.38 -3.76
N SER A 279 14.20 -8.28 -3.00
CA SER A 279 14.74 -9.43 -2.25
C SER A 279 13.75 -9.98 -1.21
N GLN A 280 12.78 -9.18 -0.80
CA GLN A 280 11.70 -9.52 0.12
C GLN A 280 10.37 -9.88 -0.59
N GLY A 281 10.39 -10.00 -1.93
CA GLY A 281 9.20 -10.34 -2.73
C GLY A 281 8.32 -9.14 -3.09
N ILE A 282 8.79 -7.92 -2.91
CA ILE A 282 8.07 -6.68 -3.24
C ILE A 282 8.62 -6.08 -4.53
N TYR A 283 7.88 -6.23 -5.61
CA TYR A 283 8.24 -5.74 -6.96
C TYR A 283 7.52 -4.44 -7.33
N PHE A 284 6.44 -4.09 -6.61
CA PHE A 284 5.60 -2.94 -6.86
C PHE A 284 5.32 -2.20 -5.55
N ALA A 285 5.81 -1.00 -5.38
CA ALA A 285 5.72 -0.25 -4.13
C ALA A 285 5.54 1.25 -4.35
N GLY A 286 4.69 1.88 -3.55
CA GLY A 286 4.66 3.32 -3.37
C GLY A 286 5.45 3.69 -2.11
N VAL A 287 6.46 4.53 -2.26
CA VAL A 287 7.29 5.02 -1.18
C VAL A 287 6.90 6.46 -0.87
N ASP A 288 6.48 6.74 0.34
CA ASP A 288 6.37 8.11 0.83
C ASP A 288 7.72 8.54 1.38
N LEU A 289 8.42 9.36 0.59
CA LEU A 289 9.79 9.78 0.79
C LEU A 289 9.85 11.26 1.15
N ALA A 290 10.49 11.57 2.27
CA ALA A 290 11.00 12.91 2.59
C ALA A 290 12.50 12.77 2.88
N TYR A 291 13.28 12.66 1.81
CA TYR A 291 14.70 12.31 1.89
C TYR A 291 15.44 13.07 2.98
N PRO A 292 16.25 12.38 3.81
CA PRO A 292 16.65 10.98 3.70
C PRO A 292 15.68 9.95 4.33
N TYR A 293 14.47 10.35 4.72
CA TYR A 293 13.53 9.49 5.46
C TYR A 293 12.44 8.87 4.60
N VAL A 294 12.15 7.59 4.85
CA VAL A 294 10.95 6.89 4.39
C VAL A 294 9.87 7.01 5.47
N LEU A 295 8.72 7.56 5.09
CA LEU A 295 7.62 7.80 6.01
C LEU A 295 6.60 6.66 6.01
N GLU A 296 6.44 5.98 4.86
CA GLU A 296 5.48 4.90 4.66
C GLU A 296 5.80 4.09 3.40
N LEU A 297 5.46 2.80 3.41
CA LEU A 297 5.40 1.93 2.24
C LEU A 297 3.94 1.58 1.92
N ASN A 298 3.59 1.58 0.64
CA ASN A 298 2.27 1.19 0.14
C ASN A 298 2.46 0.05 -0.88
N LEU A 299 2.06 -1.16 -0.53
CA LEU A 299 2.48 -2.39 -1.23
C LEU A 299 1.35 -3.14 -1.93
N GLU A 300 0.09 -2.86 -1.62
CA GLU A 300 -1.06 -3.48 -2.30
C GLU A 300 -1.48 -2.68 -3.53
N ASN A 301 -1.87 -1.44 -3.29
CA ASN A 301 -2.28 -0.51 -4.34
C ASN A 301 -1.65 0.87 -4.11
N PRO A 302 -0.41 1.06 -4.52
CA PRO A 302 0.37 2.28 -4.22
C PRO A 302 -0.18 3.57 -4.83
N GLY A 303 -1.15 3.51 -5.74
CA GLY A 303 -1.65 4.69 -6.47
C GLY A 303 -0.58 5.26 -7.39
N ALA A 304 -0.40 6.56 -7.39
CA ALA A 304 0.60 7.36 -8.09
C ALA A 304 0.39 7.51 -9.61
N ILE A 305 0.07 6.47 -10.37
CA ILE A 305 -0.04 6.55 -11.84
C ILE A 305 -1.09 7.58 -12.25
N ASN A 306 -2.27 7.55 -11.66
CA ASN A 306 -3.34 8.52 -11.94
C ASN A 306 -2.94 9.98 -11.63
N TRP A 307 -2.14 10.19 -10.58
CA TRP A 307 -1.64 11.52 -10.24
C TRP A 307 -0.56 11.99 -11.19
N THR A 308 0.30 11.08 -11.67
CA THR A 308 1.24 11.35 -12.74
C THR A 308 0.51 11.77 -14.02
N ILE A 309 -0.53 11.02 -14.43
CA ILE A 309 -1.35 11.41 -15.61
C ILE A 309 -1.97 12.79 -15.41
N ARG A 310 -2.53 13.09 -14.23
CA ARG A 310 -3.14 14.39 -13.94
C ARG A 310 -2.16 15.56 -13.93
N SER A 311 -0.92 15.35 -13.48
CA SER A 311 0.09 16.40 -13.39
C SER A 311 0.87 16.61 -14.68
N THR A 312 1.08 15.56 -15.49
CA THR A 312 1.95 15.60 -16.67
C THR A 312 1.23 15.32 -17.99
N GLY A 313 0.03 14.75 -17.94
CA GLY A 313 -0.68 14.23 -19.13
C GLY A 313 -0.11 12.91 -19.66
N VAL A 314 0.91 12.32 -19.02
CA VAL A 314 1.60 11.11 -19.50
C VAL A 314 1.14 9.88 -18.71
N ASP A 315 0.70 8.86 -19.43
CA ASP A 315 0.37 7.55 -18.85
C ASP A 315 1.62 6.66 -18.79
N LYS A 316 2.14 6.45 -17.59
CA LYS A 316 3.30 5.62 -17.29
C LYS A 316 2.96 4.15 -17.04
N THR A 317 1.71 3.74 -17.21
CA THR A 317 1.28 2.36 -16.93
C THR A 317 2.02 1.31 -17.74
N PRO A 318 2.25 1.48 -19.06
CA PRO A 318 3.03 0.51 -19.84
C PRO A 318 4.45 0.36 -19.33
N GLU A 319 5.12 1.46 -18.98
CA GLU A 319 6.48 1.47 -18.44
C GLU A 319 6.55 0.73 -17.09
N VAL A 320 5.57 0.95 -16.21
CA VAL A 320 5.43 0.21 -14.93
C VAL A 320 5.32 -1.29 -15.18
N VAL A 321 4.45 -1.71 -16.11
CA VAL A 321 4.24 -3.12 -16.45
C VAL A 321 5.51 -3.76 -17.03
N GLU A 322 6.19 -3.08 -17.97
CA GLU A 322 7.40 -3.57 -18.61
C GLU A 322 8.55 -3.77 -17.62
N HIS A 323 8.82 -2.78 -16.76
CA HIS A 323 9.84 -2.90 -15.72
C HIS A 323 9.56 -4.08 -14.78
N LEU A 324 8.32 -4.26 -14.42
CA LEU A 324 7.88 -5.29 -13.49
C LEU A 324 8.03 -6.69 -14.10
N LEU A 325 7.51 -6.90 -15.31
CA LEU A 325 7.66 -8.17 -16.01
C LEU A 325 9.13 -8.52 -16.27
N THR A 326 9.93 -7.55 -16.70
CA THR A 326 11.39 -7.73 -16.91
C THR A 326 12.10 -8.14 -15.63
N ALA A 327 11.76 -7.53 -14.49
CA ALA A 327 12.37 -7.90 -13.22
C ALA A 327 11.97 -9.32 -12.79
N LEU A 328 10.70 -9.69 -12.93
CA LEU A 328 10.23 -11.04 -12.60
C LEU A 328 10.85 -12.13 -13.51
N GLU A 329 11.06 -11.83 -14.79
CA GLU A 329 11.78 -12.72 -15.73
C GLU A 329 13.24 -12.88 -15.32
N ARG A 330 13.93 -11.77 -15.06
CA ARG A 330 15.34 -11.76 -14.64
C ARG A 330 15.56 -12.57 -13.36
N ASP A 331 14.64 -12.46 -12.40
CA ASP A 331 14.72 -13.14 -11.10
C ASP A 331 14.17 -14.58 -11.16
N GLY A 332 13.83 -15.08 -12.35
CA GLY A 332 13.36 -16.46 -12.59
C GLY A 332 11.97 -16.77 -12.03
N ARG A 333 11.21 -15.74 -11.65
CA ARG A 333 9.84 -15.90 -11.14
C ARG A 333 8.81 -16.08 -12.26
N LEU A 334 9.09 -15.52 -13.41
CA LEU A 334 8.39 -15.82 -14.67
C LEU A 334 9.33 -16.61 -15.58
N LYS A 335 8.79 -17.63 -16.25
CA LYS A 335 9.56 -18.36 -17.27
C LYS A 335 9.78 -17.42 -18.44
N GLY A 336 11.04 -17.16 -18.78
CA GLY A 336 11.41 -16.33 -19.91
C GLY A 336 10.71 -16.80 -21.19
N ARG A 337 10.25 -15.85 -22.00
CA ARG A 337 9.59 -16.14 -23.28
C ARG A 337 10.59 -16.82 -24.21
N SER A 338 10.28 -18.03 -24.69
CA SER A 338 10.97 -18.57 -25.85
C SER A 338 10.65 -17.65 -27.03
N ILE A 339 11.69 -16.98 -27.54
CA ILE A 339 11.63 -16.15 -28.76
C ILE A 339 11.26 -17.02 -29.94
#